data_5b6e6fde74471c775b65a2cd2ad48f7a
#
_entry.id   5b6e6fde74471c775b65a2cd2ad48f7a
#
_cell.length_a   1.000
_cell.length_b   1.000
_cell.length_c   1.000
_cell.angle_alpha   90.00
_cell.angle_beta   90.00
_cell.angle_gamma   90.00
#
_symmetry.space_group_name_H-M   'P 1'
#
loop_
_entity.id
_entity.type
_entity.pdbx_description
1 polymer ?
#
loop_
_entity_poly.entity_id
_entity_poly.type
_entity_poly.pdbx_seq_one_letter_code
_entity_poly.pdbx_strand_id
1 'polypeptide(L)'
;MASTLPRLPVFEAIKKHDAQSTAVVHSLSGRSFTYGELVNDVAAAKDKLQRNCGGQSAEGQRISFLVENGYDYVVTLLSILAAHAIAVPLSPTFPAHELRYIIDQSESLMLLSSEKFQSQADDVLKEGMETKPINYKQEKIMMGKTDDYVTLEEPTSDKGGMMLYTSGTTNRPKGVLLPQDVLTAQSRSLLEAWNYSKEDVLLHVLPLHHIHGTVNALLTPLFAGSTIEFQFPFNATAVWDRLAAPFLPNPDPAKKPITFLTVVPTIYTRLLASHPTLSPQLQAATKTALHPSNMRLNISGSAALPTPVKSAWTELSGGNVLLERYGMTEVGMALSCGLDFTDRVDGSVGWPLPSVQARLVDTETGEVIQVGEEVDPVTERERQGEIQLRGPTIFREYWKNPEATSKEFTEDADGQGKWFKTGDVAVRRNVGGAGKSDQAWAKGPLYFIHGRKSADIIKTGGEKVSALEIEREMLSLPQVDEVAVVGLPSEAWGQKVAAVVVLSEQGKTAGKGGKAWSALDMRRALKEILANYKIPQEMKVVDTIPRNAMGKINKKQLVKQIWGESLEGTKENGAVQVPNGSV
;
A
#
# COMPACT_ATOMS: atom_id res chain seq x y z
N MET A 1 18.85 -26.38 26.64
CA MET A 1 19.80 -25.49 25.94
C MET A 1 19.18 -24.12 25.91
N ALA A 2 19.98 -23.05 26.14
CA ALA A 2 19.46 -21.70 26.01
C ALA A 2 18.97 -21.49 24.56
N SER A 3 17.79 -20.90 24.38
CA SER A 3 17.26 -20.57 23.05
C SER A 3 18.08 -19.44 22.42
N THR A 4 18.29 -19.49 21.10
CA THR A 4 19.11 -18.51 20.38
C THR A 4 18.32 -17.87 19.24
N LEU A 5 18.64 -16.61 18.92
CA LEU A 5 18.19 -15.92 17.72
C LEU A 5 19.41 -15.45 16.91
N PRO A 6 19.33 -15.38 15.58
CA PRO A 6 20.41 -14.84 14.77
C PRO A 6 20.57 -13.34 15.04
N ARG A 7 21.81 -12.85 15.00
CA ARG A 7 22.15 -11.43 15.14
C ARG A 7 21.76 -10.64 13.86
N LEU A 8 20.48 -10.67 13.55
CA LEU A 8 19.92 -9.84 12.48
C LEU A 8 19.51 -8.47 13.05
N PRO A 9 19.58 -7.40 12.26
CA PRO A 9 19.29 -6.05 12.73
C PRO A 9 17.95 -5.91 13.46
N VAL A 10 16.90 -6.62 13.03
CA VAL A 10 15.59 -6.61 13.69
C VAL A 10 15.66 -7.22 15.11
N PHE A 11 16.38 -8.33 15.30
CA PHE A 11 16.51 -8.96 16.62
C PHE A 11 17.46 -8.19 17.54
N GLU A 12 18.50 -7.55 16.98
CA GLU A 12 19.33 -6.62 17.75
C GLU A 12 18.52 -5.43 18.26
N ALA A 13 17.64 -4.86 17.42
CA ALA A 13 16.77 -3.76 17.80
C ALA A 13 15.77 -4.20 18.89
N ILE A 14 15.02 -5.27 18.65
CA ILE A 14 14.00 -5.79 19.58
C ILE A 14 14.63 -6.10 20.95
N LYS A 15 15.82 -6.69 20.97
CA LYS A 15 16.50 -7.07 22.23
C LYS A 15 17.10 -5.89 23.00
N LYS A 16 17.31 -4.74 22.35
CA LYS A 16 17.78 -3.50 23.00
C LYS A 16 16.66 -2.74 23.71
N HIS A 17 15.40 -3.03 23.41
CA HIS A 17 14.29 -2.36 24.06
C HIS A 17 14.12 -2.87 25.50
N ASP A 18 13.45 -2.07 26.33
CA ASP A 18 13.06 -2.50 27.66
C ASP A 18 12.17 -3.75 27.55
N ALA A 19 12.64 -4.86 28.13
CA ALA A 19 11.92 -6.14 28.09
C ALA A 19 10.51 -6.08 28.69
N GLN A 20 10.25 -5.14 29.59
CA GLN A 20 8.93 -4.92 30.21
C GLN A 20 8.03 -3.97 29.40
N SER A 21 8.59 -3.28 28.40
CA SER A 21 7.78 -2.42 27.54
C SER A 21 6.84 -3.22 26.65
N THR A 22 5.66 -2.67 26.39
CA THR A 22 4.63 -3.34 25.59
C THR A 22 5.01 -3.33 24.11
N ALA A 23 5.08 -4.48 23.48
CA ALA A 23 5.31 -4.64 22.05
C ALA A 23 3.98 -4.72 21.27
N VAL A 24 3.06 -5.58 21.71
CA VAL A 24 1.81 -5.85 20.99
C VAL A 24 0.61 -5.83 21.93
N VAL A 25 -0.48 -5.22 21.47
CA VAL A 25 -1.78 -5.23 22.15
C VAL A 25 -2.86 -5.72 21.19
N HIS A 26 -3.76 -6.56 21.67
CA HIS A 26 -5.01 -6.92 20.98
C HIS A 26 -6.11 -5.98 21.46
N SER A 27 -6.51 -5.03 20.65
CA SER A 27 -7.43 -3.94 21.03
C SER A 27 -8.74 -4.42 21.65
N LEU A 28 -9.35 -5.48 21.08
CA LEU A 28 -10.64 -5.98 21.52
C LEU A 28 -10.58 -6.81 22.81
N SER A 29 -9.56 -7.62 23.00
CA SER A 29 -9.43 -8.49 24.18
C SER A 29 -8.63 -7.88 25.33
N GLY A 30 -7.91 -6.79 25.07
CA GLY A 30 -7.00 -6.16 26.00
C GLY A 30 -5.72 -6.97 26.28
N ARG A 31 -5.52 -8.15 25.66
CA ARG A 31 -4.28 -8.91 25.83
C ARG A 31 -3.09 -8.11 25.33
N SER A 32 -2.05 -8.05 26.11
CA SER A 32 -0.80 -7.35 25.80
C SER A 32 0.38 -8.29 25.97
N PHE A 33 1.43 -8.05 25.19
CA PHE A 33 2.67 -8.80 25.19
C PHE A 33 3.84 -7.84 25.18
N THR A 34 4.84 -8.14 25.99
CA THR A 34 6.05 -7.31 26.14
C THR A 34 7.11 -7.66 25.10
N TYR A 35 8.11 -6.82 24.96
CA TYR A 35 9.27 -7.11 24.12
C TYR A 35 10.08 -8.31 24.61
N GLY A 36 10.17 -8.52 25.95
CA GLY A 36 10.80 -9.70 26.54
C GLY A 36 10.08 -11.00 26.16
N GLU A 37 8.75 -11.02 26.30
CA GLU A 37 7.92 -12.14 25.88
C GLU A 37 8.05 -12.41 24.38
N LEU A 38 8.07 -11.35 23.56
CA LEU A 38 8.24 -11.47 22.11
C LEU A 38 9.55 -12.17 21.73
N VAL A 39 10.66 -11.80 22.34
CA VAL A 39 11.96 -12.45 22.10
C VAL A 39 11.91 -13.94 22.41
N ASN A 40 11.32 -14.30 23.56
CA ASN A 40 11.23 -15.70 24.02
C ASN A 40 10.31 -16.54 23.14
N ASP A 41 9.15 -15.98 22.78
CA ASP A 41 8.18 -16.68 21.94
C ASP A 41 8.69 -16.87 20.50
N VAL A 42 9.40 -15.88 19.94
CA VAL A 42 10.03 -15.98 18.63
C VAL A 42 11.11 -17.07 18.62
N ALA A 43 11.97 -17.13 19.65
CA ALA A 43 13.00 -18.16 19.74
C ALA A 43 12.39 -19.56 19.85
N ALA A 44 11.37 -19.73 20.70
CA ALA A 44 10.66 -21.01 20.83
C ALA A 44 9.92 -21.40 19.55
N ALA A 45 9.30 -20.44 18.85
CA ALA A 45 8.60 -20.69 17.57
C ALA A 45 9.60 -21.07 16.47
N LYS A 46 10.77 -20.39 16.39
CA LYS A 46 11.87 -20.77 15.47
C LYS A 46 12.28 -22.23 15.70
N ASP A 47 12.52 -22.64 16.94
CA ASP A 47 12.93 -24.01 17.26
C ASP A 47 11.83 -25.03 16.93
N LYS A 48 10.56 -24.70 17.15
CA LYS A 48 9.41 -25.53 16.72
C LYS A 48 9.35 -25.64 15.20
N LEU A 49 9.51 -24.54 14.47
CA LEU A 49 9.51 -24.51 13.01
C LEU A 49 10.58 -25.44 12.46
N GLN A 50 11.81 -25.31 12.92
CA GLN A 50 12.94 -26.14 12.46
C GLN A 50 12.72 -27.64 12.72
N ARG A 51 12.17 -28.02 13.87
CA ARG A 51 11.83 -29.44 14.17
C ARG A 51 10.75 -29.99 13.25
N ASN A 52 9.85 -29.15 12.74
CA ASN A 52 8.72 -29.56 11.90
C ASN A 52 8.99 -29.46 10.39
N CYS A 53 10.20 -29.15 9.96
CA CYS A 53 10.59 -29.12 8.54
C CYS A 53 10.84 -30.49 7.90
N GLY A 54 10.36 -31.59 8.52
CA GLY A 54 10.50 -32.95 7.94
C GLY A 54 11.94 -33.42 7.76
N GLY A 55 12.84 -33.00 8.63
CA GLY A 55 14.28 -33.32 8.56
C GLY A 55 15.09 -32.46 7.57
N GLN A 56 14.47 -31.50 6.91
CA GLN A 56 15.13 -30.54 6.03
C GLN A 56 15.51 -29.27 6.79
N SER A 57 16.50 -28.52 6.28
CA SER A 57 16.78 -27.17 6.76
C SER A 57 15.66 -26.22 6.33
N ALA A 58 15.24 -25.32 7.23
CA ALA A 58 14.33 -24.23 6.89
C ALA A 58 15.02 -23.10 6.09
N GLU A 59 16.35 -23.07 6.10
CA GLU A 59 17.16 -22.01 5.50
C GLU A 59 16.88 -21.85 3.99
N GLY A 60 16.50 -20.64 3.58
CA GLY A 60 16.11 -20.32 2.19
C GLY A 60 14.81 -20.95 1.72
N GLN A 61 14.14 -21.76 2.53
CA GLN A 61 12.85 -22.35 2.19
C GLN A 61 11.71 -21.33 2.36
N ARG A 62 10.67 -21.47 1.56
CA ARG A 62 9.48 -20.64 1.63
C ARG A 62 8.50 -21.30 2.59
N ILE A 63 8.05 -20.51 3.54
CA ILE A 63 7.05 -20.92 4.54
C ILE A 63 5.82 -20.06 4.32
N SER A 64 4.81 -20.66 3.69
CA SER A 64 3.49 -20.02 3.55
C SER A 64 2.72 -20.12 4.85
N PHE A 65 1.97 -19.07 5.21
CA PHE A 65 1.22 -19.09 6.46
C PHE A 65 -0.11 -18.33 6.41
N LEU A 66 -1.10 -18.89 7.10
CA LEU A 66 -2.44 -18.34 7.36
C LEU A 66 -2.61 -18.18 8.87
N VAL A 67 -2.38 -16.97 9.37
CA VAL A 67 -2.43 -16.64 10.80
C VAL A 67 -3.19 -15.32 10.99
N GLU A 68 -3.94 -15.19 12.08
CA GLU A 68 -4.69 -13.98 12.39
C GLU A 68 -3.79 -12.76 12.60
N ASN A 69 -4.26 -11.59 12.15
CA ASN A 69 -3.60 -10.33 12.44
C ASN A 69 -3.54 -10.10 13.96
N GLY A 70 -2.35 -10.17 14.53
CA GLY A 70 -2.12 -10.06 15.96
C GLY A 70 -0.75 -10.59 16.37
N TYR A 71 -0.59 -10.88 17.64
CA TYR A 71 0.68 -11.35 18.20
C TYR A 71 1.18 -12.64 17.55
N ASP A 72 0.29 -13.61 17.30
CA ASP A 72 0.64 -14.86 16.64
C ASP A 72 1.26 -14.64 15.24
N TYR A 73 0.75 -13.65 14.48
CA TYR A 73 1.36 -13.28 13.19
C TYR A 73 2.76 -12.71 13.37
N VAL A 74 2.95 -11.82 14.36
CA VAL A 74 4.26 -11.21 14.65
C VAL A 74 5.29 -12.28 14.99
N VAL A 75 4.95 -13.20 15.90
CA VAL A 75 5.82 -14.32 16.28
C VAL A 75 6.10 -15.24 15.10
N THR A 76 5.09 -15.57 14.28
CA THR A 76 5.25 -16.42 13.10
C THR A 76 6.21 -15.78 12.08
N LEU A 77 5.97 -14.52 11.71
CA LEU A 77 6.85 -13.81 10.78
C LEU A 77 8.29 -13.77 11.27
N LEU A 78 8.49 -13.34 12.51
CA LEU A 78 9.84 -13.21 13.08
C LEU A 78 10.53 -14.56 13.26
N SER A 79 9.80 -15.63 13.61
CA SER A 79 10.38 -16.98 13.72
C SER A 79 10.85 -17.54 12.38
N ILE A 80 10.10 -17.26 11.29
CA ILE A 80 10.51 -17.62 9.93
C ILE A 80 11.78 -16.86 9.53
N LEU A 81 11.84 -15.55 9.79
CA LEU A 81 13.04 -14.75 9.55
C LEU A 81 14.24 -15.25 10.39
N ALA A 82 13.99 -15.62 11.65
CA ALA A 82 15.02 -16.15 12.55
C ALA A 82 15.55 -17.53 12.11
N ALA A 83 14.75 -18.29 11.37
CA ALA A 83 15.17 -19.55 10.77
C ALA A 83 15.88 -19.37 9.41
N HIS A 84 16.20 -18.13 9.01
CA HIS A 84 16.73 -17.77 7.68
C HIS A 84 15.84 -18.27 6.53
N ALA A 85 14.54 -18.43 6.76
CA ALA A 85 13.55 -18.83 5.78
C ALA A 85 12.87 -17.60 5.13
N ILE A 86 12.12 -17.82 4.08
CA ILE A 86 11.36 -16.80 3.36
C ILE A 86 9.90 -16.89 3.78
N ALA A 87 9.41 -15.86 4.43
CA ALA A 87 8.03 -15.73 4.88
C ALA A 87 7.09 -15.41 3.71
N VAL A 88 6.04 -16.21 3.52
CA VAL A 88 5.02 -16.02 2.47
C VAL A 88 3.66 -15.84 3.14
N PRO A 89 3.30 -14.62 3.59
CA PRO A 89 2.01 -14.37 4.22
C PRO A 89 0.88 -14.48 3.20
N LEU A 90 -0.12 -15.30 3.52
CA LEU A 90 -1.29 -15.54 2.70
C LEU A 90 -2.48 -14.68 3.16
N SER A 91 -3.33 -14.30 2.21
CA SER A 91 -4.58 -13.61 2.53
C SER A 91 -5.68 -14.60 2.92
N PRO A 92 -6.25 -14.53 4.14
CA PRO A 92 -7.36 -15.38 4.51
C PRO A 92 -8.66 -15.12 3.70
N THR A 93 -8.71 -14.02 2.95
CA THR A 93 -9.87 -13.67 2.11
C THR A 93 -9.80 -14.25 0.70
N PHE A 94 -8.66 -14.83 0.32
CA PHE A 94 -8.50 -15.44 -0.99
C PHE A 94 -9.13 -16.83 -1.03
N PRO A 95 -9.77 -17.20 -2.14
CA PRO A 95 -10.30 -18.55 -2.33
C PRO A 95 -9.17 -19.59 -2.41
N ALA A 96 -9.48 -20.85 -2.14
CA ALA A 96 -8.52 -21.94 -2.05
C ALA A 96 -7.63 -22.09 -3.30
N HIS A 97 -8.21 -21.94 -4.50
CA HIS A 97 -7.47 -22.05 -5.76
C HIS A 97 -6.42 -20.92 -5.97
N GLU A 98 -6.70 -19.71 -5.48
CA GLU A 98 -5.71 -18.62 -5.53
C GLU A 98 -4.57 -18.84 -4.52
N LEU A 99 -4.90 -19.31 -3.31
CA LEU A 99 -3.92 -19.67 -2.30
C LEU A 99 -3.04 -20.84 -2.77
N ARG A 100 -3.65 -21.86 -3.39
CA ARG A 100 -2.93 -22.95 -4.03
C ARG A 100 -1.89 -22.43 -5.03
N TYR A 101 -2.30 -21.54 -5.94
CA TYR A 101 -1.39 -20.96 -6.92
C TYR A 101 -0.16 -20.30 -6.25
N ILE A 102 -0.37 -19.55 -5.17
CA ILE A 102 0.72 -18.89 -4.43
C ILE A 102 1.66 -19.92 -3.82
N ILE A 103 1.13 -20.96 -3.19
CA ILE A 103 1.91 -22.02 -2.53
C ILE A 103 2.71 -22.83 -3.55
N ASP A 104 2.10 -23.22 -4.68
CA ASP A 104 2.78 -23.95 -5.77
C ASP A 104 3.86 -23.08 -6.42
N GLN A 105 3.56 -21.84 -6.78
CA GLN A 105 4.50 -20.94 -7.45
C GLN A 105 5.68 -20.56 -6.55
N SER A 106 5.44 -20.39 -5.25
CA SER A 106 6.51 -20.16 -4.27
C SER A 106 7.31 -21.43 -3.95
N GLU A 107 6.81 -22.61 -4.32
CA GLU A 107 7.36 -23.92 -3.90
C GLU A 107 7.54 -23.97 -2.38
N SER A 108 6.46 -23.65 -1.66
CA SER A 108 6.51 -23.60 -0.20
C SER A 108 6.79 -24.99 0.40
N LEU A 109 7.83 -25.07 1.23
CA LEU A 109 8.14 -26.28 2.01
C LEU A 109 7.03 -26.59 3.01
N MET A 110 6.42 -25.55 3.60
CA MET A 110 5.43 -25.69 4.65
C MET A 110 4.27 -24.72 4.43
N LEU A 111 3.07 -25.20 4.73
CA LEU A 111 1.86 -24.39 4.96
C LEU A 111 1.58 -24.40 6.45
N LEU A 112 1.86 -23.27 7.11
CA LEU A 112 1.58 -23.07 8.52
C LEU A 112 0.21 -22.40 8.67
N SER A 113 -0.65 -22.92 9.53
CA SER A 113 -1.95 -22.31 9.80
C SER A 113 -2.25 -22.26 11.30
N SER A 114 -2.89 -21.17 11.72
CA SER A 114 -3.52 -21.12 13.04
C SER A 114 -4.75 -22.00 13.09
N GLU A 115 -5.24 -22.30 14.29
CA GLU A 115 -6.45 -23.11 14.48
C GLU A 115 -7.66 -22.55 13.72
N LYS A 116 -7.82 -21.22 13.69
CA LYS A 116 -8.90 -20.52 13.00
C LYS A 116 -8.91 -20.80 11.49
N PHE A 117 -7.74 -20.92 10.88
CA PHE A 117 -7.60 -21.09 9.42
C PHE A 117 -7.23 -22.53 9.01
N GLN A 118 -7.29 -23.48 9.94
CA GLN A 118 -6.98 -24.88 9.65
C GLN A 118 -7.88 -25.46 8.55
N SER A 119 -9.19 -25.24 8.62
CA SER A 119 -10.13 -25.71 7.59
C SER A 119 -9.79 -25.14 6.21
N GLN A 120 -9.44 -23.85 6.14
CA GLN A 120 -9.05 -23.22 4.88
C GLN A 120 -7.74 -23.80 4.34
N ALA A 121 -6.77 -24.06 5.22
CA ALA A 121 -5.52 -24.73 4.82
C ALA A 121 -5.77 -26.14 4.30
N ASP A 122 -6.65 -26.91 4.95
CA ASP A 122 -7.04 -28.25 4.50
C ASP A 122 -7.75 -28.22 3.14
N ASP A 123 -8.59 -27.20 2.88
CA ASP A 123 -9.27 -27.03 1.60
C ASP A 123 -8.27 -26.68 0.47
N VAL A 124 -7.29 -25.81 0.75
CA VAL A 124 -6.19 -25.53 -0.20
C VAL A 124 -5.43 -26.80 -0.58
N LEU A 125 -5.11 -27.65 0.41
CA LEU A 125 -4.39 -28.91 0.17
C LEU A 125 -5.19 -29.94 -0.65
N LYS A 126 -6.53 -29.85 -0.68
CA LYS A 126 -7.42 -30.70 -1.49
C LYS A 126 -7.50 -30.26 -2.96
N GLU A 127 -7.07 -29.01 -3.30
CA GLU A 127 -7.12 -28.48 -4.67
C GLU A 127 -6.17 -29.17 -5.67
N GLY A 128 -5.42 -30.18 -5.25
CA GLY A 128 -4.47 -30.90 -6.10
C GLY A 128 -3.18 -30.10 -6.35
N MET A 129 -2.34 -30.01 -5.30
CA MET A 129 -1.07 -29.30 -5.29
C MET A 129 -0.03 -29.94 -6.23
N GLU A 130 0.79 -29.13 -6.92
CA GLU A 130 1.96 -29.58 -7.67
C GLU A 130 3.07 -30.06 -6.73
N THR A 131 3.31 -29.31 -5.66
CA THR A 131 4.19 -29.68 -4.55
C THR A 131 3.38 -29.71 -3.26
N LYS A 132 3.40 -30.85 -2.56
CA LYS A 132 2.64 -30.96 -1.30
C LYS A 132 3.48 -30.39 -0.14
N PRO A 133 3.13 -29.21 0.41
CA PRO A 133 3.84 -28.65 1.55
C PRO A 133 3.56 -29.48 2.81
N ILE A 134 4.45 -29.36 3.79
CA ILE A 134 4.19 -29.88 5.15
C ILE A 134 3.06 -29.04 5.75
N ASN A 135 1.95 -29.68 6.12
CA ASN A 135 0.84 -29.01 6.82
C ASN A 135 1.18 -28.92 8.31
N TYR A 136 1.40 -27.71 8.80
CA TYR A 136 1.75 -27.46 10.20
C TYR A 136 0.70 -26.58 10.88
N LYS A 137 0.02 -27.17 11.89
CA LYS A 137 -0.93 -26.43 12.72
C LYS A 137 -0.21 -25.75 13.87
N GLN A 138 -0.31 -24.43 13.93
CA GLN A 138 0.24 -23.61 15.01
C GLN A 138 -0.81 -23.43 16.13
N GLU A 139 -0.38 -23.71 17.35
CA GLU A 139 -1.16 -23.40 18.55
C GLU A 139 -1.18 -21.90 18.82
N LYS A 140 -2.31 -21.40 19.31
CA LYS A 140 -2.48 -19.99 19.66
C LYS A 140 -1.66 -19.64 20.90
N ILE A 141 -0.94 -18.50 20.84
CA ILE A 141 -0.19 -17.96 21.97
C ILE A 141 -1.16 -17.16 22.86
N MET A 142 -1.53 -17.74 24.00
CA MET A 142 -2.46 -17.10 24.96
C MET A 142 -1.75 -16.18 25.95
N MET A 143 -0.55 -16.55 26.36
CA MET A 143 0.34 -15.79 27.26
C MET A 143 1.77 -15.90 26.75
N GLY A 144 2.52 -14.82 26.83
CA GLY A 144 3.92 -14.79 26.45
C GLY A 144 4.81 -15.58 27.42
N LYS A 145 5.95 -16.04 26.94
CA LYS A 145 6.95 -16.73 27.75
C LYS A 145 7.86 -15.72 28.45
N THR A 146 8.04 -15.87 29.76
CA THR A 146 8.80 -14.92 30.59
C THR A 146 10.18 -15.39 31.04
N ASP A 147 10.43 -16.69 30.99
CA ASP A 147 11.51 -17.31 31.80
C ASP A 147 12.74 -17.78 31.01
N ASP A 148 12.76 -17.58 29.67
CA ASP A 148 13.86 -18.03 28.84
C ASP A 148 14.91 -16.91 28.63
N TYR A 149 16.19 -17.22 28.85
CA TYR A 149 17.28 -16.35 28.45
C TYR A 149 17.68 -16.63 27.00
N VAL A 150 17.37 -15.69 26.11
CA VAL A 150 17.68 -15.78 24.68
C VAL A 150 18.97 -15.04 24.37
N THR A 151 19.92 -15.69 23.70
CA THR A 151 21.17 -15.08 23.20
C THR A 151 21.09 -14.79 21.71
N LEU A 152 21.89 -13.80 21.25
CA LEU A 152 22.08 -13.56 19.83
C LEU A 152 23.36 -14.25 19.35
N GLU A 153 23.26 -15.00 18.25
CA GLU A 153 24.38 -15.68 17.59
C GLU A 153 24.62 -15.08 16.21
N GLU A 154 25.86 -15.19 15.70
CA GLU A 154 26.14 -14.74 14.34
C GLU A 154 25.26 -15.45 13.32
N PRO A 155 24.70 -14.74 12.32
CA PRO A 155 23.83 -15.36 11.33
C PRO A 155 24.60 -16.38 10.49
N THR A 156 24.00 -17.54 10.28
CA THR A 156 24.59 -18.62 9.47
C THR A 156 24.29 -18.48 7.99
N SER A 157 23.40 -17.57 7.61
CA SER A 157 22.90 -17.43 6.25
C SER A 157 22.27 -16.05 6.00
N ASP A 158 22.29 -15.62 4.76
CA ASP A 158 21.64 -14.42 4.22
C ASP A 158 20.38 -14.74 3.37
N LYS A 159 19.98 -16.01 3.33
CA LYS A 159 18.90 -16.48 2.45
C LYS A 159 17.48 -16.14 2.91
N GLY A 160 17.32 -15.64 4.13
CA GLY A 160 16.02 -15.27 4.69
C GLY A 160 15.42 -14.03 4.06
N GLY A 161 14.10 -13.88 4.22
CA GLY A 161 13.38 -12.73 3.72
C GLY A 161 11.87 -12.89 3.76
N MET A 162 11.20 -12.10 2.94
CA MET A 162 9.76 -12.16 2.75
C MET A 162 9.42 -12.17 1.27
N MET A 163 8.38 -12.88 0.90
CA MET A 163 7.83 -12.87 -0.46
C MET A 163 6.37 -12.44 -0.41
N LEU A 164 6.06 -11.33 -1.08
CA LEU A 164 4.70 -10.82 -1.20
C LEU A 164 4.20 -10.97 -2.63
N TYR A 165 2.96 -11.40 -2.78
CA TYR A 165 2.34 -11.57 -4.09
C TYR A 165 1.59 -10.32 -4.51
N THR A 166 1.89 -9.84 -5.73
CA THR A 166 1.22 -8.69 -6.34
C THR A 166 0.33 -9.14 -7.47
N SER A 167 -0.89 -8.59 -7.54
CA SER A 167 -1.72 -8.68 -8.72
C SER A 167 -1.11 -7.82 -9.83
N GLY A 168 -0.10 -8.33 -10.51
CA GLY A 168 0.54 -7.62 -11.62
C GLY A 168 -0.46 -7.19 -12.69
N THR A 169 -0.04 -6.31 -13.60
CA THR A 169 -0.81 -5.94 -14.82
C THR A 169 -1.02 -7.13 -15.77
N THR A 170 -0.41 -8.27 -15.49
CA THR A 170 -0.53 -9.57 -16.16
C THR A 170 -1.49 -10.48 -15.39
N ASN A 171 -2.06 -11.49 -16.06
CA ASN A 171 -3.16 -12.30 -15.55
C ASN A 171 -2.90 -13.12 -14.27
N ARG A 172 -1.66 -13.24 -13.79
CA ARG A 172 -1.32 -14.01 -12.58
C ARG A 172 -0.42 -13.20 -11.62
N PRO A 173 -0.63 -13.32 -10.29
CA PRO A 173 0.21 -12.68 -9.29
C PRO A 173 1.68 -13.13 -9.40
N LYS A 174 2.61 -12.18 -9.14
CA LYS A 174 4.05 -12.43 -9.11
C LYS A 174 4.54 -12.39 -7.66
N GLY A 175 5.39 -13.32 -7.27
CA GLY A 175 6.09 -13.31 -5.99
C GLY A 175 7.25 -12.32 -6.01
N VAL A 176 7.16 -11.26 -5.21
CA VAL A 176 8.21 -10.23 -5.06
C VAL A 176 9.10 -10.65 -3.90
N LEU A 177 10.36 -11.00 -4.18
CA LEU A 177 11.30 -11.42 -3.14
C LEU A 177 11.99 -10.22 -2.51
N LEU A 178 11.78 -10.06 -1.21
CA LEU A 178 12.34 -9.04 -0.33
C LEU A 178 13.30 -9.72 0.67
N PRO A 179 14.60 -9.76 0.41
CA PRO A 179 15.59 -10.26 1.37
C PRO A 179 15.60 -9.48 2.68
N GLN A 180 16.21 -10.03 3.73
CA GLN A 180 16.25 -9.42 5.06
C GLN A 180 16.98 -8.06 5.08
N ASP A 181 18.01 -7.89 4.27
CA ASP A 181 18.72 -6.62 4.10
C ASP A 181 17.81 -5.54 3.49
N VAL A 182 16.99 -5.90 2.48
CA VAL A 182 15.98 -5.01 1.89
C VAL A 182 14.92 -4.61 2.91
N LEU A 183 14.37 -5.57 3.69
CA LEU A 183 13.41 -5.29 4.76
C LEU A 183 14.00 -4.37 5.84
N THR A 184 15.27 -4.58 6.17
CA THR A 184 16.02 -3.74 7.11
C THR A 184 16.22 -2.32 6.56
N ALA A 185 16.61 -2.19 5.28
CA ALA A 185 16.80 -0.91 4.63
C ALA A 185 15.49 -0.11 4.55
N GLN A 186 14.39 -0.77 4.17
CA GLN A 186 13.07 -0.15 4.16
C GLN A 186 12.66 0.34 5.56
N SER A 187 12.82 -0.49 6.58
CA SER A 187 12.48 -0.11 7.96
C SER A 187 13.33 1.07 8.46
N ARG A 188 14.66 1.06 8.22
CA ARG A 188 15.56 2.14 8.62
C ARG A 188 15.25 3.45 7.91
N SER A 189 14.93 3.41 6.63
CA SER A 189 14.50 4.58 5.86
C SER A 189 13.27 5.25 6.48
N LEU A 190 12.29 4.46 6.91
CA LEU A 190 11.08 4.95 7.56
C LEU A 190 11.31 5.42 9.00
N LEU A 191 12.19 4.76 9.75
CA LEU A 191 12.60 5.23 11.09
C LEU A 191 13.13 6.65 11.04
N GLU A 192 14.01 6.92 10.08
CA GLU A 192 14.59 8.26 9.88
C GLU A 192 13.52 9.25 9.38
N ALA A 193 12.78 8.88 8.34
CA ALA A 193 11.86 9.80 7.67
C ALA A 193 10.67 10.21 8.55
N TRP A 194 10.12 9.27 9.34
CA TRP A 194 8.90 9.49 10.11
C TRP A 194 9.13 9.54 11.62
N ASN A 195 10.41 9.53 12.05
CA ASN A 195 10.81 9.63 13.44
C ASN A 195 10.05 8.66 14.35
N TYR A 196 9.96 7.38 13.95
CA TYR A 196 9.37 6.37 14.86
C TYR A 196 10.12 6.32 16.16
N SER A 197 9.41 6.15 17.26
CA SER A 197 9.98 6.11 18.60
C SER A 197 9.31 5.05 19.49
N LYS A 198 9.95 4.74 20.60
CA LYS A 198 9.40 3.86 21.63
C LYS A 198 8.14 4.43 22.31
N GLU A 199 7.91 5.72 22.19
CA GLU A 199 6.73 6.40 22.74
C GLU A 199 5.51 6.24 21.82
N ASP A 200 5.69 5.76 20.60
CA ASP A 200 4.59 5.61 19.65
C ASP A 200 3.69 4.42 19.99
N VAL A 201 2.39 4.66 19.88
CA VAL A 201 1.35 3.63 19.88
C VAL A 201 0.66 3.66 18.52
N LEU A 202 0.92 2.65 17.70
CA LEU A 202 0.38 2.53 16.35
C LEU A 202 -0.88 1.68 16.38
N LEU A 203 -2.00 2.21 15.87
CA LEU A 203 -3.22 1.44 15.66
C LEU A 203 -3.16 0.72 14.30
N HIS A 204 -3.05 -0.61 14.35
CA HIS A 204 -2.88 -1.46 13.18
C HIS A 204 -4.23 -2.05 12.72
N VAL A 205 -4.75 -1.56 11.60
CA VAL A 205 -6.04 -1.98 11.00
C VAL A 205 -5.88 -2.54 9.58
N LEU A 206 -4.63 -2.75 9.12
CA LEU A 206 -4.32 -3.13 7.74
C LEU A 206 -4.17 -4.65 7.58
N PRO A 207 -4.38 -5.20 6.38
CA PRO A 207 -4.04 -6.58 6.08
C PRO A 207 -2.51 -6.78 6.06
N LEU A 208 -2.04 -7.90 6.63
CA LEU A 208 -0.62 -8.21 6.80
C LEU A 208 0.02 -9.00 5.64
N HIS A 209 -0.73 -9.31 4.59
CA HIS A 209 -0.18 -9.85 3.33
C HIS A 209 0.21 -8.74 2.33
N HIS A 210 0.22 -7.48 2.79
CA HIS A 210 0.68 -6.31 2.03
C HIS A 210 1.82 -5.59 2.74
N ILE A 211 2.75 -5.05 1.93
CA ILE A 211 3.95 -4.38 2.43
C ILE A 211 3.63 -3.20 3.38
N HIS A 212 2.55 -2.48 3.14
CA HIS A 212 2.09 -1.40 4.00
C HIS A 212 1.80 -1.88 5.43
N GLY A 213 1.05 -2.98 5.57
CA GLY A 213 0.75 -3.57 6.89
C GLY A 213 1.96 -4.20 7.56
N THR A 214 2.83 -4.87 6.78
CA THR A 214 3.94 -5.65 7.34
C THR A 214 5.18 -4.82 7.58
N VAL A 215 5.61 -3.95 6.66
CA VAL A 215 6.82 -3.15 6.86
C VAL A 215 6.53 -1.89 7.64
N ASN A 216 5.60 -1.03 7.16
CA ASN A 216 5.36 0.25 7.82
C ASN A 216 4.73 0.11 9.20
N ALA A 217 3.71 -0.77 9.31
CA ALA A 217 2.89 -0.84 10.50
C ALA A 217 3.27 -2.00 11.46
N LEU A 218 4.28 -2.83 11.10
CA LEU A 218 4.74 -3.92 11.96
C LEU A 218 6.26 -3.92 12.12
N LEU A 219 7.06 -4.17 11.08
CA LEU A 219 8.52 -4.28 11.23
C LEU A 219 9.15 -2.97 11.71
N THR A 220 8.78 -1.83 11.09
CA THR A 220 9.34 -0.52 11.47
C THR A 220 9.04 -0.14 12.93
N PRO A 221 7.80 -0.25 13.44
CA PRO A 221 7.51 -0.07 14.86
C PRO A 221 8.33 -0.98 15.78
N LEU A 222 8.54 -2.26 15.40
CA LEU A 222 9.36 -3.18 16.21
C LEU A 222 10.84 -2.75 16.28
N PHE A 223 11.39 -2.22 15.19
CA PHE A 223 12.72 -1.61 15.21
C PHE A 223 12.80 -0.41 16.17
N ALA A 224 11.73 0.38 16.25
CA ALA A 224 11.68 1.59 17.08
C ALA A 224 11.42 1.34 18.57
N GLY A 225 10.89 0.17 18.93
CA GLY A 225 10.40 -0.10 20.30
C GLY A 225 8.98 0.41 20.54
N SER A 226 8.24 0.75 19.50
CA SER A 226 6.85 1.25 19.56
C SER A 226 5.87 0.15 19.99
N THR A 227 4.72 0.53 20.52
CA THR A 227 3.60 -0.39 20.74
C THR A 227 2.76 -0.52 19.49
N ILE A 228 2.44 -1.76 19.07
CA ILE A 228 1.52 -2.05 17.98
C ILE A 228 0.21 -2.55 18.56
N GLU A 229 -0.87 -1.84 18.36
CA GLU A 229 -2.20 -2.25 18.78
C GLU A 229 -3.03 -2.75 17.60
N PHE A 230 -3.32 -4.05 17.56
CA PHE A 230 -4.07 -4.68 16.47
C PHE A 230 -5.58 -4.56 16.67
N GLN A 231 -6.24 -4.02 15.65
CA GLN A 231 -7.70 -3.95 15.55
C GLN A 231 -8.12 -4.37 14.13
N PHE A 232 -8.15 -5.66 13.90
CA PHE A 232 -8.47 -6.25 12.61
C PHE A 232 -9.58 -7.32 12.73
N PRO A 233 -10.53 -7.42 11.78
CA PRO A 233 -10.68 -6.59 10.59
C PRO A 233 -11.07 -5.13 10.92
N PHE A 234 -10.86 -4.22 9.96
CA PHE A 234 -11.22 -2.82 10.11
C PHE A 234 -12.72 -2.66 10.35
N ASN A 235 -13.07 -1.94 11.41
CA ASN A 235 -14.42 -1.52 11.73
C ASN A 235 -14.39 -0.05 12.17
N ALA A 236 -15.13 0.83 11.49
CA ALA A 236 -15.05 2.27 11.74
C ALA A 236 -15.50 2.65 13.16
N THR A 237 -16.59 2.07 13.66
CA THR A 237 -17.08 2.33 15.02
C THR A 237 -16.05 1.91 16.06
N ALA A 238 -15.50 0.69 15.94
CA ALA A 238 -14.48 0.20 16.87
C ALA A 238 -13.20 1.05 16.84
N VAL A 239 -12.80 1.58 15.66
CA VAL A 239 -11.67 2.53 15.56
C VAL A 239 -11.98 3.82 16.29
N TRP A 240 -13.19 4.38 16.12
CA TRP A 240 -13.59 5.59 16.81
C TRP A 240 -13.65 5.40 18.33
N ASP A 241 -14.24 4.30 18.80
CA ASP A 241 -14.28 3.95 20.22
C ASP A 241 -12.87 3.84 20.81
N ARG A 242 -11.96 3.20 20.07
CA ARG A 242 -10.57 3.06 20.53
C ARG A 242 -9.83 4.40 20.59
N LEU A 243 -9.98 5.25 19.58
CA LEU A 243 -9.35 6.57 19.56
C LEU A 243 -9.88 7.46 20.66
N ALA A 244 -11.19 7.42 20.94
CA ALA A 244 -11.84 8.20 21.98
C ALA A 244 -11.47 7.75 23.41
N ALA A 245 -11.20 6.45 23.62
CA ALA A 245 -11.11 5.84 24.94
C ALA A 245 -10.22 6.59 25.96
N PRO A 246 -9.01 7.09 25.61
CA PRO A 246 -8.17 7.84 26.54
C PRO A 246 -8.69 9.23 26.89
N PHE A 247 -9.65 9.75 26.13
CA PHE A 247 -10.15 11.15 26.21
C PHE A 247 -11.59 11.24 26.69
N LEU A 248 -12.17 10.13 27.10
CA LEU A 248 -13.49 10.10 27.74
C LEU A 248 -13.42 10.58 29.20
N PRO A 249 -14.50 11.03 29.81
CA PRO A 249 -14.52 11.50 31.22
C PRO A 249 -14.02 10.46 32.24
N ASN A 250 -14.23 9.17 31.95
CA ASN A 250 -13.72 8.06 32.76
C ASN A 250 -12.85 7.17 31.87
N PRO A 251 -11.61 7.60 31.57
CA PRO A 251 -10.75 6.86 30.66
C PRO A 251 -10.27 5.54 31.30
N ASP A 252 -10.17 4.50 30.47
CA ASP A 252 -9.49 3.28 30.86
C ASP A 252 -7.96 3.54 30.90
N PRO A 253 -7.32 3.45 32.06
CA PRO A 253 -5.88 3.75 32.19
C PRO A 253 -4.99 2.81 31.39
N ALA A 254 -5.49 1.63 30.98
CA ALA A 254 -4.79 0.71 30.11
C ALA A 254 -4.78 1.15 28.63
N LYS A 255 -5.66 2.08 28.25
CA LYS A 255 -5.80 2.57 26.88
C LYS A 255 -4.97 3.85 26.68
N LYS A 256 -3.70 3.71 26.31
CA LYS A 256 -2.84 4.84 25.95
C LYS A 256 -3.37 5.56 24.70
N PRO A 257 -3.13 6.88 24.53
CA PRO A 257 -3.41 7.58 23.28
C PRO A 257 -2.73 6.91 22.08
N ILE A 258 -3.45 6.80 20.97
CA ILE A 258 -2.87 6.40 19.69
C ILE A 258 -2.15 7.61 19.12
N THR A 259 -0.86 7.46 18.85
CA THR A 259 -0.01 8.54 18.33
C THR A 259 0.22 8.44 16.84
N PHE A 260 -0.04 7.26 16.25
CA PHE A 260 0.27 6.96 14.88
C PHE A 260 -0.83 6.12 14.20
N LEU A 261 -1.32 6.63 13.06
CA LEU A 261 -2.27 5.92 12.19
C LEU A 261 -1.75 5.92 10.75
N THR A 262 -1.57 4.75 10.15
CA THR A 262 -1.17 4.61 8.75
C THR A 262 -2.16 3.71 8.01
N VAL A 263 -2.92 4.31 7.08
CA VAL A 263 -4.02 3.62 6.39
C VAL A 263 -4.16 4.07 4.94
N VAL A 264 -5.13 3.51 4.25
CA VAL A 264 -5.44 3.85 2.85
C VAL A 264 -6.57 4.89 2.79
N PRO A 265 -6.71 5.67 1.68
CA PRO A 265 -7.73 6.70 1.56
C PRO A 265 -9.16 6.23 1.87
N THR A 266 -9.53 5.02 1.44
CA THR A 266 -10.86 4.45 1.70
C THR A 266 -11.18 4.26 3.18
N ILE A 267 -10.17 4.04 4.03
CA ILE A 267 -10.37 3.97 5.48
C ILE A 267 -10.69 5.37 6.03
N TYR A 268 -9.96 6.40 5.61
CA TYR A 268 -10.28 7.78 5.98
C TYR A 268 -11.68 8.20 5.54
N THR A 269 -12.08 7.88 4.30
CA THR A 269 -13.44 8.13 3.79
C THR A 269 -14.51 7.49 4.69
N ARG A 270 -14.33 6.20 5.04
CA ARG A 270 -15.27 5.48 5.90
C ARG A 270 -15.32 6.01 7.33
N LEU A 271 -14.18 6.45 7.87
CA LEU A 271 -14.12 7.09 9.17
C LEU A 271 -14.87 8.44 9.14
N LEU A 272 -14.59 9.29 8.17
CA LEU A 272 -15.27 10.58 8.01
C LEU A 272 -16.79 10.41 7.84
N ALA A 273 -17.24 9.47 7.02
CA ALA A 273 -18.65 9.20 6.80
C ALA A 273 -19.38 8.72 8.07
N SER A 274 -18.70 7.97 8.95
CA SER A 274 -19.30 7.44 10.17
C SER A 274 -19.20 8.40 11.37
N HIS A 275 -18.29 9.38 11.36
CA HIS A 275 -18.08 10.29 12.50
C HIS A 275 -19.34 11.06 12.92
N PRO A 276 -20.17 11.63 12.01
CA PRO A 276 -21.39 12.36 12.38
C PRO A 276 -22.44 11.50 13.10
N THR A 277 -22.37 10.16 12.97
CA THR A 277 -23.32 9.23 13.63
C THR A 277 -22.92 8.90 15.07
N LEU A 278 -21.75 9.32 15.52
CA LEU A 278 -21.28 9.12 16.90
C LEU A 278 -22.05 10.01 17.88
N SER A 279 -22.11 9.58 19.15
CA SER A 279 -22.64 10.45 20.20
C SER A 279 -21.80 11.73 20.34
N PRO A 280 -22.40 12.86 20.80
CA PRO A 280 -21.65 14.11 21.00
C PRO A 280 -20.40 13.96 21.87
N GLN A 281 -20.46 13.08 22.88
CA GLN A 281 -19.33 12.80 23.76
C GLN A 281 -18.20 12.09 23.01
N LEU A 282 -18.50 11.09 22.17
CA LEU A 282 -17.52 10.40 21.34
C LEU A 282 -16.95 11.34 20.28
N GLN A 283 -17.77 12.19 19.66
CA GLN A 283 -17.28 13.19 18.70
C GLN A 283 -16.27 14.15 19.32
N ALA A 284 -16.54 14.63 20.55
CA ALA A 284 -15.61 15.52 21.26
C ALA A 284 -14.29 14.79 21.61
N ALA A 285 -14.36 13.57 22.14
CA ALA A 285 -13.21 12.78 22.51
C ALA A 285 -12.35 12.41 21.27
N THR A 286 -12.96 12.03 20.16
CA THR A 286 -12.24 11.72 18.91
C THR A 286 -11.56 12.95 18.31
N LYS A 287 -12.18 14.13 18.32
CA LYS A 287 -11.52 15.37 17.90
C LYS A 287 -10.26 15.64 18.73
N THR A 288 -10.34 15.45 20.05
CA THR A 288 -9.17 15.56 20.94
C THR A 288 -8.10 14.52 20.57
N ALA A 289 -8.50 13.28 20.33
CA ALA A 289 -7.59 12.20 19.95
C ALA A 289 -6.83 12.47 18.64
N LEU A 290 -7.52 13.04 17.64
CA LEU A 290 -6.94 13.34 16.32
C LEU A 290 -6.08 14.59 16.29
N HIS A 291 -6.20 15.48 17.28
CA HIS A 291 -5.45 16.73 17.31
C HIS A 291 -3.94 16.48 17.24
N PRO A 292 -3.15 17.34 16.54
CA PRO A 292 -1.70 17.15 16.36
C PRO A 292 -0.91 16.93 17.65
N SER A 293 -1.37 17.47 18.78
CA SER A 293 -0.74 17.26 20.10
C SER A 293 -0.86 15.83 20.64
N ASN A 294 -1.82 15.04 20.16
CA ASN A 294 -2.07 13.68 20.62
C ASN A 294 -1.73 12.64 19.54
N MET A 295 -2.17 12.88 18.31
CA MET A 295 -1.85 12.02 17.18
C MET A 295 -0.82 12.73 16.29
N ARG A 296 0.45 12.41 16.50
CA ARG A 296 1.55 13.09 15.82
C ARG A 296 1.64 12.77 14.33
N LEU A 297 1.14 11.59 13.90
CA LEU A 297 1.30 11.17 12.51
C LEU A 297 0.09 10.41 11.96
N ASN A 298 -0.48 10.94 10.91
CA ASN A 298 -1.51 10.31 10.09
C ASN A 298 -0.98 10.15 8.67
N ILE A 299 -0.88 8.92 8.18
CA ILE A 299 -0.32 8.61 6.86
C ILE A 299 -1.39 8.03 5.94
N SER A 300 -1.44 8.53 4.71
CA SER A 300 -2.25 7.98 3.63
C SER A 300 -1.39 7.52 2.46
N GLY A 301 -1.72 6.39 1.86
CA GLY A 301 -1.03 5.91 0.67
C GLY A 301 -1.63 4.65 0.07
N SER A 302 -0.90 4.01 -0.84
CA SER A 302 -1.32 2.87 -1.68
C SER A 302 -2.37 3.22 -2.76
N ALA A 303 -2.98 4.40 -2.69
CA ALA A 303 -3.85 5.00 -3.70
C ALA A 303 -3.74 6.53 -3.59
N ALA A 304 -4.15 7.25 -4.62
CA ALA A 304 -4.23 8.70 -4.58
C ALA A 304 -5.25 9.14 -3.51
N LEU A 305 -4.88 10.15 -2.71
CA LEU A 305 -5.74 10.72 -1.69
C LEU A 305 -6.62 11.80 -2.32
N PRO A 306 -7.96 11.68 -2.27
CA PRO A 306 -8.84 12.74 -2.73
C PRO A 306 -8.70 14.01 -1.88
N THR A 307 -8.59 15.18 -2.52
CA THR A 307 -8.50 16.49 -1.85
C THR A 307 -9.60 16.72 -0.81
N PRO A 308 -10.89 16.40 -1.10
CA PRO A 308 -11.95 16.57 -0.11
C PRO A 308 -11.75 15.71 1.16
N VAL A 309 -11.22 14.49 1.03
CA VAL A 309 -10.93 13.62 2.17
C VAL A 309 -9.82 14.22 3.02
N LYS A 310 -8.75 14.73 2.38
CA LYS A 310 -7.63 15.40 3.07
C LYS A 310 -8.11 16.64 3.82
N SER A 311 -8.92 17.50 3.16
CA SER A 311 -9.47 18.73 3.75
C SER A 311 -10.41 18.43 4.91
N ALA A 312 -11.36 17.51 4.74
CA ALA A 312 -12.30 17.13 5.79
C ALA A 312 -11.61 16.51 7.00
N TRP A 313 -10.57 15.70 6.79
CA TRP A 313 -9.77 15.16 7.89
C TRP A 313 -9.00 16.24 8.63
N THR A 314 -8.41 17.19 7.90
CA THR A 314 -7.68 18.33 8.48
C THR A 314 -8.60 19.20 9.34
N GLU A 315 -9.81 19.46 8.88
CA GLU A 315 -10.82 20.20 9.64
C GLU A 315 -11.26 19.44 10.90
N LEU A 316 -11.64 18.14 10.74
CA LEU A 316 -12.08 17.30 11.85
C LEU A 316 -11.03 17.19 12.95
N SER A 317 -9.75 17.08 12.57
CA SER A 317 -8.62 16.86 13.48
C SER A 317 -8.01 18.15 14.04
N GLY A 318 -8.57 19.32 13.73
CA GLY A 318 -8.03 20.61 14.21
C GLY A 318 -6.66 20.96 13.62
N GLY A 319 -6.44 20.62 12.35
CA GLY A 319 -5.23 20.99 11.61
C GLY A 319 -4.23 19.86 11.37
N ASN A 320 -4.54 18.60 11.72
CA ASN A 320 -3.65 17.46 11.47
C ASN A 320 -3.74 17.02 10.00
N VAL A 321 -2.97 17.67 9.15
CA VAL A 321 -2.92 17.40 7.70
C VAL A 321 -2.41 15.99 7.44
N LEU A 322 -3.08 15.22 6.57
CA LEU A 322 -2.64 13.88 6.18
C LEU A 322 -1.30 13.93 5.42
N LEU A 323 -0.37 13.07 5.82
CA LEU A 323 0.89 12.86 5.13
C LEU A 323 0.69 11.84 4.00
N GLU A 324 0.91 12.26 2.78
CA GLU A 324 0.86 11.37 1.61
C GLU A 324 2.23 10.74 1.33
N ARG A 325 2.20 9.48 0.88
CA ARG A 325 3.40 8.76 0.49
C ARG A 325 3.12 7.82 -0.70
N TYR A 326 4.18 7.54 -1.46
CA TYR A 326 4.16 6.61 -2.59
C TYR A 326 5.07 5.42 -2.34
N GLY A 327 4.63 4.26 -2.82
CA GLY A 327 5.38 3.02 -2.77
C GLY A 327 4.61 1.86 -3.37
N MET A 328 5.31 0.77 -3.56
CA MET A 328 4.77 -0.50 -4.06
C MET A 328 5.54 -1.66 -3.44
N THR A 329 5.09 -2.89 -3.66
CA THR A 329 5.72 -4.07 -3.05
C THR A 329 7.20 -4.18 -3.40
N GLU A 330 7.58 -3.83 -4.63
CA GLU A 330 8.94 -3.93 -5.17
C GLU A 330 9.94 -2.95 -4.56
N VAL A 331 9.46 -1.88 -3.93
CA VAL A 331 10.35 -0.80 -3.43
C VAL A 331 10.11 -0.44 -1.96
N GLY A 332 9.08 -1.00 -1.35
CA GLY A 332 8.58 -0.53 -0.08
C GLY A 332 7.94 0.86 -0.21
N MET A 333 8.27 1.76 0.71
CA MET A 333 7.96 3.18 0.58
C MET A 333 9.15 3.87 -0.07
N ALA A 334 8.89 4.63 -1.13
CA ALA A 334 9.95 5.28 -1.92
C ALA A 334 9.92 6.81 -1.84
N LEU A 335 8.73 7.40 -1.83
CA LEU A 335 8.56 8.85 -1.72
C LEU A 335 7.59 9.17 -0.58
N SER A 336 7.81 10.30 0.10
CA SER A 336 6.95 10.75 1.19
C SER A 336 6.96 12.28 1.29
N CYS A 337 5.84 12.87 1.67
CA CYS A 337 5.82 14.21 2.22
C CYS A 337 6.60 14.27 3.54
N GLY A 338 7.11 15.45 3.89
CA GLY A 338 7.81 15.68 5.15
C GLY A 338 6.89 15.68 6.37
N LEU A 339 7.50 15.73 7.55
CA LEU A 339 6.77 15.79 8.81
C LEU A 339 6.13 17.15 9.08
N ASP A 340 6.72 18.22 8.58
CA ASP A 340 6.12 19.55 8.65
C ASP A 340 4.81 19.62 7.83
N PHE A 341 3.81 20.29 8.35
CA PHE A 341 2.52 20.41 7.67
C PHE A 341 2.61 21.18 6.35
N THR A 342 3.56 22.11 6.22
CA THR A 342 3.81 22.86 4.97
C THR A 342 4.39 21.97 3.87
N ASP A 343 5.01 20.84 4.24
CA ASP A 343 5.56 19.84 3.33
C ASP A 343 4.48 18.88 2.78
N ARG A 344 3.29 18.88 3.38
CA ARG A 344 2.19 17.97 3.01
C ARG A 344 1.27 18.59 1.95
N VAL A 345 1.90 19.00 0.85
CA VAL A 345 1.22 19.64 -0.28
C VAL A 345 0.19 18.69 -0.89
N ASP A 346 -1.00 19.21 -1.19
CA ASP A 346 -2.07 18.40 -1.76
C ASP A 346 -1.70 17.81 -3.12
N GLY A 347 -1.98 16.52 -3.28
CA GLY A 347 -1.68 15.75 -4.48
C GLY A 347 -0.22 15.41 -4.69
N SER A 348 0.69 15.93 -3.85
CA SER A 348 2.10 15.54 -3.86
C SER A 348 2.33 14.29 -3.02
N VAL A 349 3.30 13.49 -3.44
CA VAL A 349 3.88 12.40 -2.64
C VAL A 349 5.26 12.76 -2.08
N GLY A 350 5.59 14.06 -2.09
CA GLY A 350 6.81 14.60 -1.50
C GLY A 350 8.08 14.27 -2.26
N TRP A 351 9.10 13.82 -1.53
CA TRP A 351 10.48 13.60 -1.99
C TRP A 351 10.91 12.16 -1.82
N PRO A 352 12.01 11.73 -2.48
CA PRO A 352 12.63 10.44 -2.21
C PRO A 352 12.99 10.30 -0.73
N LEU A 353 12.61 9.16 -0.15
CA LEU A 353 12.92 8.82 1.25
C LEU A 353 14.43 8.61 1.45
N PRO A 354 14.94 8.69 2.68
CA PRO A 354 16.33 8.33 2.98
C PRO A 354 16.71 6.99 2.35
N SER A 355 17.90 6.92 1.76
CA SER A 355 18.44 5.76 1.04
C SER A 355 17.74 5.42 -0.31
N VAL A 356 16.79 6.24 -0.78
CA VAL A 356 16.14 6.08 -2.08
C VAL A 356 16.65 7.14 -3.03
N GLN A 357 17.14 6.70 -4.18
CA GLN A 357 17.41 7.58 -5.33
C GLN A 357 16.23 7.50 -6.29
N ALA A 358 15.77 8.64 -6.79
CA ALA A 358 14.68 8.72 -7.75
C ALA A 358 15.05 9.64 -8.91
N ARG A 359 14.67 9.24 -10.13
CA ARG A 359 14.76 10.07 -11.32
C ARG A 359 13.49 9.98 -12.15
N LEU A 360 13.25 10.98 -12.98
CA LEU A 360 12.21 10.93 -13.99
C LEU A 360 12.86 10.71 -15.36
N VAL A 361 12.35 9.73 -16.09
CA VAL A 361 12.80 9.45 -17.47
C VAL A 361 11.64 9.76 -18.40
N ASP A 362 11.87 10.70 -19.30
CA ASP A 362 10.87 11.12 -20.29
C ASP A 362 10.33 9.91 -21.06
N THR A 363 9.03 9.79 -21.13
CA THR A 363 8.38 8.58 -21.69
C THR A 363 8.44 8.51 -23.22
N GLU A 364 8.89 9.58 -23.91
CA GLU A 364 9.00 9.67 -25.37
C GLU A 364 10.45 9.62 -25.82
N THR A 365 11.30 10.47 -25.23
CA THR A 365 12.71 10.55 -25.61
C THR A 365 13.57 9.50 -24.93
N GLY A 366 13.16 8.99 -23.75
CA GLY A 366 13.96 8.10 -22.93
C GLY A 366 15.09 8.83 -22.17
N GLU A 367 15.14 10.15 -22.21
CA GLU A 367 16.13 10.96 -21.52
C GLU A 367 15.75 11.20 -20.06
N VAL A 368 16.76 11.37 -19.20
CA VAL A 368 16.55 11.76 -17.82
C VAL A 368 16.19 13.24 -17.76
N ILE A 369 15.05 13.56 -17.16
CA ILE A 369 14.65 14.94 -16.86
C ILE A 369 15.45 15.38 -15.63
N GLN A 370 16.41 16.30 -15.81
CA GLN A 370 17.21 16.82 -14.70
C GLN A 370 16.39 17.74 -13.79
N VAL A 371 16.85 17.92 -12.53
CA VAL A 371 16.26 18.93 -11.65
C VAL A 371 16.56 20.32 -12.24
N GLY A 372 15.51 21.13 -12.42
CA GLY A 372 15.56 22.40 -13.12
C GLY A 372 15.08 22.34 -14.58
N GLU A 373 14.82 21.11 -15.10
CA GLU A 373 14.30 20.90 -16.47
C GLU A 373 12.84 20.40 -16.45
N GLU A 374 12.11 20.70 -15.40
CA GLU A 374 10.72 20.25 -15.21
C GLU A 374 9.73 20.82 -16.24
N VAL A 375 10.12 21.92 -16.90
CA VAL A 375 9.31 22.57 -17.95
C VAL A 375 10.11 22.59 -19.25
N ASP A 376 9.48 22.18 -20.33
CA ASP A 376 10.06 22.25 -21.66
C ASP A 376 10.19 23.73 -22.09
N PRO A 377 11.41 24.21 -22.45
CA PRO A 377 11.64 25.62 -22.70
C PRO A 377 11.04 26.15 -24.01
N VAL A 378 10.61 25.24 -24.90
CA VAL A 378 10.01 25.60 -26.20
C VAL A 378 8.50 25.60 -26.14
N THR A 379 7.93 24.58 -25.50
CA THR A 379 6.48 24.40 -25.42
C THR A 379 5.85 24.95 -24.14
N GLU A 380 6.68 25.36 -23.18
CA GLU A 380 6.28 25.80 -21.82
C GLU A 380 5.42 24.78 -21.05
N ARG A 381 5.47 23.50 -21.46
CA ARG A 381 4.70 22.41 -20.83
C ARG A 381 5.54 21.68 -19.80
N GLU A 382 4.86 21.17 -18.76
CA GLU A 382 5.50 20.29 -17.77
C GLU A 382 5.96 18.99 -18.43
N ARG A 383 7.21 18.62 -18.17
CA ARG A 383 7.78 17.35 -18.63
C ARG A 383 7.33 16.21 -17.73
N GLN A 384 6.74 15.20 -18.33
CA GLN A 384 6.28 13.99 -17.64
C GLN A 384 7.29 12.87 -17.84
N GLY A 385 7.69 12.23 -16.77
CA GLY A 385 8.63 11.11 -16.82
C GLY A 385 8.16 9.89 -16.03
N GLU A 386 8.61 8.70 -16.47
CA GLU A 386 8.49 7.48 -15.68
C GLU A 386 9.42 7.57 -14.47
N ILE A 387 8.89 7.28 -13.28
CA ILE A 387 9.69 7.21 -12.06
C ILE A 387 10.59 5.98 -12.16
N GLN A 388 11.90 6.19 -12.04
CA GLN A 388 12.86 5.13 -11.84
C GLN A 388 13.53 5.28 -10.47
N LEU A 389 13.69 4.15 -9.78
CA LEU A 389 14.15 4.10 -8.39
C LEU A 389 15.41 3.23 -8.27
N ARG A 390 16.32 3.63 -7.38
CA ARG A 390 17.52 2.88 -7.04
C ARG A 390 17.82 3.01 -5.54
N GLY A 391 18.39 1.97 -4.96
CA GLY A 391 18.83 1.96 -3.57
C GLY A 391 18.63 0.61 -2.89
N PRO A 392 19.02 0.49 -1.62
CA PRO A 392 18.98 -0.77 -0.88
C PRO A 392 17.56 -1.23 -0.53
N THR A 393 16.53 -0.39 -0.76
CA THR A 393 15.13 -0.70 -0.49
C THR A 393 14.45 -1.49 -1.61
N ILE A 394 15.12 -1.63 -2.76
CA ILE A 394 14.56 -2.25 -3.97
C ILE A 394 14.61 -3.77 -3.83
N PHE A 395 13.53 -4.45 -4.24
CA PHE A 395 13.42 -5.91 -4.23
C PHE A 395 14.54 -6.60 -5.03
N ARG A 396 14.78 -7.88 -4.74
CA ARG A 396 15.80 -8.63 -5.46
C ARG A 396 15.32 -9.06 -6.84
N GLU A 397 14.16 -9.72 -6.90
CA GLU A 397 13.64 -10.35 -8.11
C GLU A 397 12.14 -10.69 -7.99
N TYR A 398 11.50 -10.90 -9.12
CA TYR A 398 10.28 -11.69 -9.17
C TYR A 398 10.65 -13.17 -9.12
N TRP A 399 10.19 -13.87 -8.11
CA TRP A 399 10.53 -15.26 -7.84
C TRP A 399 10.32 -16.15 -9.06
N LYS A 400 11.39 -16.84 -9.48
CA LYS A 400 11.40 -17.74 -10.66
C LYS A 400 10.90 -17.09 -11.96
N ASN A 401 11.06 -15.78 -12.09
CA ASN A 401 10.68 -15.04 -13.29
C ASN A 401 11.79 -14.07 -13.71
N PRO A 402 12.94 -14.58 -14.18
CA PRO A 402 14.09 -13.74 -14.56
C PRO A 402 13.78 -12.81 -15.74
N GLU A 403 12.91 -13.22 -16.66
CA GLU A 403 12.50 -12.39 -17.79
C GLU A 403 11.73 -11.16 -17.29
N ALA A 404 10.71 -11.35 -16.44
CA ALA A 404 9.99 -10.23 -15.85
C ALA A 404 10.90 -9.35 -14.99
N THR A 405 11.85 -9.95 -14.26
CA THR A 405 12.82 -9.21 -13.45
C THR A 405 13.72 -8.35 -14.31
N SER A 406 14.36 -8.92 -15.32
CA SER A 406 15.29 -8.18 -16.20
C SER A 406 14.61 -7.06 -16.97
N LYS A 407 13.35 -7.25 -17.35
CA LYS A 407 12.54 -6.25 -18.06
C LYS A 407 12.28 -4.97 -17.24
N GLU A 408 12.19 -5.09 -15.92
CA GLU A 408 11.88 -3.96 -15.05
C GLU A 408 13.13 -3.19 -14.59
N PHE A 409 14.34 -3.68 -14.89
CA PHE A 409 15.58 -2.99 -14.55
C PHE A 409 16.29 -2.42 -15.79
N THR A 410 17.01 -1.33 -15.59
CA THR A 410 17.91 -0.75 -16.59
C THR A 410 19.25 -0.40 -15.97
N GLU A 411 20.32 -0.64 -16.70
CA GLU A 411 21.68 -0.25 -16.30
C GLU A 411 21.86 1.26 -16.43
N ASP A 412 22.82 1.80 -15.70
CA ASP A 412 23.30 3.16 -15.88
C ASP A 412 24.83 3.15 -16.07
N ALA A 413 25.32 4.11 -16.86
CA ALA A 413 26.75 4.26 -17.11
C ALA A 413 27.56 4.67 -15.88
N ASP A 414 26.90 5.09 -14.79
CA ASP A 414 27.53 5.51 -13.53
C ASP A 414 28.09 4.35 -12.69
N GLY A 415 27.78 3.11 -13.03
CA GLY A 415 28.23 1.90 -12.32
C GLY A 415 27.71 1.73 -10.89
N GLN A 416 26.74 2.55 -10.44
CA GLN A 416 26.19 2.52 -9.09
C GLN A 416 24.99 1.56 -8.92
N GLY A 417 24.78 0.65 -9.85
CA GLY A 417 23.70 -0.33 -9.84
C GLY A 417 22.55 0.00 -10.79
N LYS A 418 21.55 -0.85 -10.75
CA LYS A 418 20.42 -0.80 -11.69
C LYS A 418 19.30 0.12 -11.20
N TRP A 419 18.64 0.76 -12.15
CA TRP A 419 17.41 1.50 -11.89
C TRP A 419 16.20 0.61 -12.13
N PHE A 420 15.32 0.54 -11.14
CA PHE A 420 14.02 -0.14 -11.25
C PHE A 420 13.00 0.81 -11.90
N LYS A 421 12.38 0.37 -12.98
CA LYS A 421 11.31 1.07 -13.69
C LYS A 421 9.97 0.79 -13.02
N THR A 422 9.38 1.81 -12.41
CA THR A 422 8.13 1.61 -11.65
C THR A 422 6.90 1.41 -12.53
N GLY A 423 6.96 1.87 -13.77
CA GLY A 423 5.80 1.98 -14.66
C GLY A 423 4.84 3.11 -14.28
N ASP A 424 5.15 3.91 -13.26
CA ASP A 424 4.35 5.06 -12.84
C ASP A 424 4.95 6.36 -13.42
N VAL A 425 4.09 7.21 -13.94
CA VAL A 425 4.45 8.52 -14.52
C VAL A 425 4.20 9.62 -13.51
N ALA A 426 5.13 10.56 -13.41
CA ALA A 426 5.05 11.71 -12.53
C ALA A 426 5.58 12.97 -13.18
N VAL A 427 5.30 14.10 -12.55
CA VAL A 427 5.96 15.39 -12.76
C VAL A 427 6.62 15.83 -11.46
N ARG A 428 7.53 16.80 -11.55
CA ARG A 428 8.10 17.48 -10.39
C ARG A 428 7.76 18.95 -10.44
N ARG A 429 7.48 19.54 -9.26
CA ARG A 429 7.16 20.97 -9.14
C ARG A 429 7.80 21.56 -7.90
N ASN A 430 8.34 22.76 -8.04
CA ASN A 430 8.71 23.58 -6.90
C ASN A 430 7.46 24.25 -6.33
N VAL A 431 7.18 24.04 -5.05
CA VAL A 431 6.03 24.65 -4.36
C VAL A 431 6.54 25.57 -3.27
N GLY A 432 6.11 26.82 -3.33
CA GLY A 432 6.50 27.85 -2.34
C GLY A 432 6.07 27.44 -0.93
N GLY A 433 6.99 27.52 0.01
CA GLY A 433 6.74 27.16 1.41
C GLY A 433 7.14 25.75 1.79
N ALA A 434 7.08 24.77 0.87
CA ALA A 434 7.51 23.41 1.12
C ALA A 434 9.05 23.23 1.04
N GLY A 435 9.57 22.17 1.66
CA GLY A 435 11.00 21.84 1.66
C GLY A 435 11.87 22.72 2.55
N LYS A 436 11.27 23.42 3.52
CA LYS A 436 11.96 24.31 4.47
C LYS A 436 12.19 23.69 5.85
N SER A 437 11.62 22.52 6.12
CA SER A 437 11.86 21.77 7.35
C SER A 437 13.33 21.37 7.49
N ASP A 438 13.74 20.92 8.68
CA ASP A 438 15.09 20.41 8.98
C ASP A 438 15.36 19.01 8.45
N GLN A 439 14.36 18.36 7.86
CA GLN A 439 14.56 17.06 7.22
C GLN A 439 15.42 17.20 5.97
N ALA A 440 16.65 16.71 6.04
CA ALA A 440 17.66 16.86 4.96
C ALA A 440 17.23 16.25 3.63
N TRP A 441 16.44 15.16 3.67
CA TRP A 441 15.92 14.46 2.51
C TRP A 441 14.72 15.15 1.83
N ALA A 442 13.97 15.98 2.58
CA ALA A 442 12.75 16.65 2.09
C ALA A 442 13.10 18.02 1.45
N LYS A 443 13.82 18.00 0.35
CA LYS A 443 14.33 19.21 -0.34
C LYS A 443 14.15 19.13 -1.86
N GLY A 444 14.06 20.31 -2.50
CA GLY A 444 13.91 20.42 -3.95
C GLY A 444 12.46 20.27 -4.43
N PRO A 445 12.26 19.93 -5.72
CA PRO A 445 10.92 19.80 -6.29
C PRO A 445 10.19 18.57 -5.78
N LEU A 446 8.90 18.73 -5.49
CA LEU A 446 8.02 17.64 -5.06
C LEU A 446 7.56 16.79 -6.24
N TYR A 447 7.33 15.52 -6.00
CA TYR A 447 6.76 14.59 -6.97
C TYR A 447 5.24 14.55 -6.91
N PHE A 448 4.59 14.57 -8.09
CA PHE A 448 3.15 14.44 -8.28
C PHE A 448 2.87 13.26 -9.21
N ILE A 449 2.18 12.24 -8.72
CA ILE A 449 1.91 11.02 -9.48
C ILE A 449 0.78 11.26 -10.47
N HIS A 450 1.04 11.02 -11.75
CA HIS A 450 0.04 11.08 -12.82
C HIS A 450 -0.63 9.73 -13.10
N GLY A 451 -0.04 8.63 -12.64
CA GLY A 451 -0.60 7.28 -12.72
C GLY A 451 0.24 6.28 -13.51
N ARG A 452 -0.30 5.09 -13.70
CA ARG A 452 0.32 4.00 -14.46
C ARG A 452 0.39 4.33 -15.94
N LYS A 453 1.58 4.22 -16.53
CA LYS A 453 1.82 4.39 -17.97
C LYS A 453 0.88 3.52 -18.84
N SER A 454 0.56 2.33 -18.36
CA SER A 454 -0.24 1.33 -19.07
C SER A 454 -1.75 1.41 -18.85
N ALA A 455 -2.23 2.21 -17.88
CA ALA A 455 -3.66 2.20 -17.47
C ALA A 455 -4.23 3.59 -17.20
N ASP A 456 -3.43 4.52 -16.67
CA ASP A 456 -3.93 5.82 -16.20
C ASP A 456 -3.52 6.97 -17.12
N ILE A 457 -2.54 6.76 -17.99
CA ILE A 457 -2.14 7.78 -18.97
C ILE A 457 -2.91 7.54 -20.27
N ILE A 458 -3.85 8.45 -20.53
CA ILE A 458 -4.73 8.42 -21.72
C ILE A 458 -4.09 9.29 -22.80
N LYS A 459 -3.87 8.72 -23.98
CA LYS A 459 -3.30 9.44 -25.14
C LYS A 459 -4.43 9.92 -26.05
N THR A 460 -4.78 11.20 -25.95
CA THR A 460 -5.91 11.79 -26.69
C THR A 460 -5.45 13.00 -27.51
N GLY A 461 -5.58 12.92 -28.84
CA GLY A 461 -5.24 14.02 -29.73
C GLY A 461 -3.79 14.51 -29.64
N GLY A 462 -2.85 13.60 -29.35
CA GLY A 462 -1.43 13.96 -29.14
C GLY A 462 -1.10 14.37 -27.69
N GLU A 463 -2.09 14.56 -26.83
CA GLU A 463 -1.92 14.93 -25.43
C GLU A 463 -1.86 13.68 -24.55
N LYS A 464 -1.08 13.73 -23.45
CA LYS A 464 -1.03 12.74 -22.38
C LYS A 464 -1.86 13.24 -21.21
N VAL A 465 -2.94 12.58 -20.90
CA VAL A 465 -3.89 12.97 -19.88
C VAL A 465 -3.82 11.99 -18.72
N SER A 466 -3.65 12.49 -17.50
CA SER A 466 -3.71 11.71 -16.27
C SER A 466 -5.17 11.43 -15.90
N ALA A 467 -5.56 10.17 -15.88
CA ALA A 467 -6.85 9.76 -15.35
C ALA A 467 -7.00 10.11 -13.87
N LEU A 468 -5.92 9.96 -13.09
CA LEU A 468 -5.92 10.25 -11.64
C LEU A 468 -6.12 11.74 -11.34
N GLU A 469 -5.58 12.63 -12.18
CA GLU A 469 -5.84 14.08 -12.08
C GLU A 469 -7.33 14.38 -12.25
N ILE A 470 -7.95 13.81 -13.30
CA ILE A 470 -9.37 14.01 -13.57
C ILE A 470 -10.23 13.40 -12.47
N GLU A 471 -9.89 12.20 -11.99
CA GLU A 471 -10.58 11.53 -10.88
C GLU A 471 -10.57 12.39 -9.61
N ARG A 472 -9.45 13.03 -9.31
CA ARG A 472 -9.32 13.92 -8.15
C ARG A 472 -10.27 15.12 -8.27
N GLU A 473 -10.28 15.78 -9.42
CA GLU A 473 -11.16 16.94 -9.64
C GLU A 473 -12.64 16.52 -9.63
N MET A 474 -12.99 15.39 -10.20
CA MET A 474 -14.36 14.88 -10.17
C MET A 474 -14.80 14.50 -8.75
N LEU A 475 -13.92 13.91 -7.93
CA LEU A 475 -14.21 13.60 -6.53
C LEU A 475 -14.37 14.86 -5.66
N SER A 476 -13.90 16.03 -6.10
CA SER A 476 -14.14 17.29 -5.42
C SER A 476 -15.55 17.84 -5.65
N LEU A 477 -16.30 17.30 -6.62
CA LEU A 477 -17.66 17.72 -6.93
C LEU A 477 -18.65 17.02 -5.99
N PRO A 478 -19.58 17.76 -5.35
CA PRO A 478 -20.52 17.18 -4.38
C PRO A 478 -21.51 16.19 -4.98
N GLN A 479 -21.57 16.08 -6.32
CA GLN A 479 -22.41 15.14 -7.05
C GLN A 479 -21.80 13.75 -7.19
N VAL A 480 -20.52 13.56 -6.84
CA VAL A 480 -19.75 12.34 -7.13
C VAL A 480 -19.31 11.66 -5.83
N ASP A 481 -19.70 10.39 -5.65
CA ASP A 481 -19.21 9.55 -4.54
C ASP A 481 -17.99 8.73 -4.96
N GLU A 482 -18.05 8.08 -6.15
CA GLU A 482 -16.91 7.35 -6.72
C GLU A 482 -16.76 7.66 -8.20
N VAL A 483 -15.52 7.58 -8.69
CA VAL A 483 -15.21 7.75 -10.10
C VAL A 483 -14.02 6.90 -10.52
N ALA A 484 -14.08 6.42 -11.76
CA ALA A 484 -12.94 5.86 -12.47
C ALA A 484 -12.89 6.48 -13.88
N VAL A 485 -11.75 7.06 -14.24
CA VAL A 485 -11.52 7.65 -15.56
C VAL A 485 -10.70 6.69 -16.41
N VAL A 486 -11.13 6.48 -17.64
CA VAL A 486 -10.53 5.49 -18.56
C VAL A 486 -10.37 6.08 -19.97
N GLY A 487 -9.43 5.55 -20.72
CA GLY A 487 -9.27 5.81 -22.16
C GLY A 487 -10.04 4.79 -22.98
N LEU A 488 -10.97 5.25 -23.81
CA LEU A 488 -11.65 4.41 -24.80
C LEU A 488 -11.02 4.59 -26.18
N PRO A 489 -10.90 3.54 -27.01
CA PRO A 489 -10.44 3.68 -28.39
C PRO A 489 -11.23 4.71 -29.17
N SER A 490 -10.55 5.52 -29.98
CA SER A 490 -11.13 6.55 -30.82
C SER A 490 -10.33 6.69 -32.10
N GLU A 491 -10.98 6.55 -33.25
CA GLU A 491 -10.33 6.73 -34.58
C GLU A 491 -9.79 8.16 -34.77
N ALA A 492 -10.54 9.16 -34.28
CA ALA A 492 -10.18 10.56 -34.45
C ALA A 492 -9.06 11.02 -33.47
N TRP A 493 -8.95 10.42 -32.27
CA TRP A 493 -8.13 10.94 -31.19
C TRP A 493 -7.12 9.91 -30.65
N GLY A 494 -7.08 8.70 -31.19
CA GLY A 494 -6.37 7.55 -30.60
C GLY A 494 -7.12 7.00 -29.39
N GLN A 495 -7.33 7.82 -28.38
CA GLN A 495 -8.22 7.52 -27.25
C GLN A 495 -9.10 8.73 -26.93
N LYS A 496 -10.31 8.50 -26.46
CA LYS A 496 -11.17 9.52 -25.82
C LYS A 496 -11.24 9.29 -24.31
N VAL A 497 -11.30 10.37 -23.56
CA VAL A 497 -11.45 10.31 -22.10
C VAL A 497 -12.89 9.97 -21.75
N ALA A 498 -13.12 8.98 -20.89
CA ALA A 498 -14.43 8.59 -20.41
C ALA A 498 -14.42 8.39 -18.88
N ALA A 499 -15.56 8.62 -18.24
CA ALA A 499 -15.73 8.47 -16.80
C ALA A 499 -16.83 7.45 -16.47
N VAL A 500 -16.56 6.60 -15.48
CA VAL A 500 -17.56 5.76 -14.78
C VAL A 500 -17.78 6.37 -13.43
N VAL A 501 -19.02 6.69 -13.07
CA VAL A 501 -19.35 7.51 -11.89
C VAL A 501 -20.41 6.84 -11.03
N VAL A 502 -20.20 6.83 -9.72
CA VAL A 502 -21.25 6.60 -8.73
C VAL A 502 -21.69 7.98 -8.23
N LEU A 503 -22.96 8.28 -8.39
CA LEU A 503 -23.51 9.56 -7.96
C LEU A 503 -23.80 9.57 -6.45
N SER A 504 -23.48 10.67 -5.80
CA SER A 504 -23.91 10.95 -4.43
C SER A 504 -25.43 11.14 -4.36
N GLU A 505 -26.00 11.16 -3.17
CA GLU A 505 -27.43 11.48 -2.98
C GLU A 505 -27.78 12.84 -3.61
N GLN A 506 -26.90 13.83 -3.49
CA GLN A 506 -27.04 15.11 -4.16
C GLN A 506 -26.98 14.97 -5.69
N GLY A 507 -26.09 14.14 -6.20
CA GLY A 507 -25.93 13.89 -7.62
C GLY A 507 -27.15 13.24 -8.30
N LYS A 508 -27.92 12.44 -7.55
CA LYS A 508 -29.14 11.80 -8.05
C LYS A 508 -30.23 12.79 -8.44
N THR A 509 -30.17 14.03 -7.93
CA THR A 509 -31.19 15.07 -8.16
C THR A 509 -30.64 16.41 -8.67
N ALA A 510 -29.32 16.51 -8.90
CA ALA A 510 -28.63 17.76 -9.24
C ALA A 510 -28.75 18.15 -10.73
N GLY A 511 -29.29 17.31 -11.58
CA GLY A 511 -29.50 17.60 -13.00
C GLY A 511 -30.73 18.46 -13.27
N LYS A 512 -30.86 18.93 -14.52
CA LYS A 512 -31.96 19.80 -14.94
C LYS A 512 -33.32 19.19 -14.63
N GLY A 513 -34.16 19.93 -13.89
CA GLY A 513 -35.50 19.49 -13.50
C GLY A 513 -35.52 18.40 -12.43
N GLY A 514 -34.53 18.33 -11.54
CA GLY A 514 -34.44 17.35 -10.46
C GLY A 514 -34.06 15.94 -10.93
N LYS A 515 -33.53 15.80 -12.13
CA LYS A 515 -33.01 14.54 -12.67
C LYS A 515 -31.59 14.26 -12.14
N ALA A 516 -31.12 13.06 -12.38
CA ALA A 516 -29.73 12.70 -12.09
C ALA A 516 -28.74 13.59 -12.87
N TRP A 517 -27.62 13.90 -12.25
CA TRP A 517 -26.51 14.64 -12.87
C TRP A 517 -26.02 13.95 -14.14
N SER A 518 -25.94 14.70 -15.22
CA SER A 518 -25.69 14.17 -16.55
C SER A 518 -24.25 14.41 -17.02
N ALA A 519 -23.86 13.74 -18.11
CA ALA A 519 -22.57 13.99 -18.78
C ALA A 519 -22.39 15.47 -19.19
N LEU A 520 -23.48 16.15 -19.55
CA LEU A 520 -23.44 17.57 -19.90
C LEU A 520 -23.17 18.44 -18.65
N ASP A 521 -23.78 18.10 -17.51
CA ASP A 521 -23.58 18.82 -16.26
C ASP A 521 -22.13 18.60 -15.75
N MET A 522 -21.60 17.37 -15.85
CA MET A 522 -20.20 17.05 -15.59
C MET A 522 -19.26 17.94 -16.41
N ARG A 523 -19.47 17.99 -17.72
CA ARG A 523 -18.62 18.78 -18.63
C ARG A 523 -18.66 20.27 -18.31
N ARG A 524 -19.81 20.80 -17.91
CA ARG A 524 -19.94 22.18 -17.46
C ARG A 524 -19.18 22.43 -16.15
N ALA A 525 -19.31 21.55 -15.18
CA ALA A 525 -18.63 21.67 -13.89
C ALA A 525 -17.09 21.61 -14.05
N LEU A 526 -16.59 20.72 -14.90
CA LEU A 526 -15.15 20.55 -15.12
C LEU A 526 -14.52 21.62 -16.03
N LYS A 527 -15.30 22.37 -16.81
CA LYS A 527 -14.78 23.36 -17.78
C LYS A 527 -14.00 24.50 -17.13
N GLU A 528 -14.36 24.86 -15.90
CA GLU A 528 -13.67 25.92 -15.13
C GLU A 528 -12.44 25.40 -14.36
N ILE A 529 -12.26 24.06 -14.32
CA ILE A 529 -11.24 23.41 -13.48
C ILE A 529 -10.16 22.74 -14.35
N LEU A 530 -10.57 22.14 -15.48
CA LEU A 530 -9.71 21.35 -16.35
C LEU A 530 -9.59 21.92 -17.75
N ALA A 531 -8.44 21.74 -18.38
CA ALA A 531 -8.28 22.03 -19.81
C ALA A 531 -9.24 21.15 -20.64
N ASN A 532 -9.79 21.69 -21.74
CA ASN A 532 -10.83 21.06 -22.53
C ASN A 532 -10.51 19.61 -22.97
N TYR A 533 -9.26 19.30 -23.31
CA TYR A 533 -8.85 17.98 -23.75
C TYR A 533 -8.82 16.94 -22.62
N LYS A 534 -8.82 17.38 -21.34
CA LYS A 534 -8.89 16.52 -20.15
C LYS A 534 -10.33 16.16 -19.76
N ILE A 535 -11.31 16.95 -20.19
CA ILE A 535 -12.71 16.77 -19.78
C ILE A 535 -13.28 15.49 -20.40
N PRO A 536 -13.86 14.56 -19.61
CA PRO A 536 -14.44 13.34 -20.15
C PRO A 536 -15.53 13.62 -21.19
N GLN A 537 -15.41 12.99 -22.33
CA GLN A 537 -16.35 13.11 -23.45
C GLN A 537 -17.56 12.19 -23.26
N GLU A 538 -17.40 11.16 -22.48
CA GLU A 538 -18.43 10.17 -22.17
C GLU A 538 -18.49 9.90 -20.67
N MET A 539 -19.70 9.70 -20.13
CA MET A 539 -19.93 9.35 -18.73
C MET A 539 -20.94 8.22 -18.65
N LYS A 540 -20.63 7.21 -17.84
CA LYS A 540 -21.55 6.15 -17.44
C LYS A 540 -21.80 6.22 -15.94
N VAL A 541 -23.06 6.24 -15.53
CA VAL A 541 -23.46 6.16 -14.13
C VAL A 541 -23.72 4.71 -13.78
N VAL A 542 -23.15 4.26 -12.67
CA VAL A 542 -23.29 2.91 -12.13
C VAL A 542 -23.62 2.98 -10.64
N ASP A 543 -24.16 1.89 -10.09
CA ASP A 543 -24.43 1.79 -8.64
C ASP A 543 -23.16 1.54 -7.84
N THR A 544 -22.19 0.81 -8.41
CA THR A 544 -20.91 0.50 -7.76
C THR A 544 -19.81 0.35 -8.81
N ILE A 545 -18.57 0.73 -8.45
CA ILE A 545 -17.39 0.46 -9.27
C ILE A 545 -16.70 -0.80 -8.74
N PRO A 546 -16.57 -1.87 -9.56
CA PRO A 546 -15.95 -3.12 -9.14
C PRO A 546 -14.50 -2.93 -8.71
N ARG A 547 -14.14 -3.53 -7.58
CA ARG A 547 -12.79 -3.50 -7.03
C ARG A 547 -12.28 -4.92 -6.80
N ASN A 548 -10.99 -5.14 -6.96
CA ASN A 548 -10.37 -6.40 -6.61
C ASN A 548 -10.31 -6.58 -5.08
N ALA A 549 -9.87 -7.74 -4.61
CA ALA A 549 -9.72 -8.05 -3.18
C ALA A 549 -8.80 -7.04 -2.42
N MET A 550 -7.96 -6.29 -3.15
CA MET A 550 -7.09 -5.24 -2.62
C MET A 550 -7.73 -3.85 -2.63
N GLY A 551 -9.02 -3.74 -2.97
CA GLY A 551 -9.74 -2.47 -3.09
C GLY A 551 -9.37 -1.64 -4.32
N LYS A 552 -8.55 -2.16 -5.26
CA LYS A 552 -8.12 -1.46 -6.47
C LYS A 552 -9.07 -1.70 -7.64
N ILE A 553 -9.27 -0.67 -8.46
CA ILE A 553 -10.06 -0.75 -9.69
C ILE A 553 -9.19 -1.29 -10.83
N ASN A 554 -9.63 -2.36 -11.48
CA ASN A 554 -9.02 -2.84 -12.72
C ASN A 554 -9.67 -2.12 -13.91
N LYS A 555 -9.07 -1.01 -14.37
CA LYS A 555 -9.62 -0.16 -15.42
C LYS A 555 -9.82 -0.88 -16.75
N LYS A 556 -8.95 -1.84 -17.11
CA LYS A 556 -9.11 -2.63 -18.34
C LYS A 556 -10.35 -3.53 -18.29
N GLN A 557 -10.55 -4.18 -17.14
CA GLN A 557 -11.73 -5.01 -16.93
C GLN A 557 -13.00 -4.16 -16.85
N LEU A 558 -12.94 -2.99 -16.20
CA LEU A 558 -14.03 -2.03 -16.12
C LEU A 558 -14.48 -1.57 -17.52
N VAL A 559 -13.53 -1.21 -18.40
CA VAL A 559 -13.82 -0.86 -19.81
C VAL A 559 -14.54 -2.00 -20.53
N LYS A 560 -14.04 -3.24 -20.37
CA LYS A 560 -14.66 -4.41 -20.99
C LYS A 560 -16.09 -4.66 -20.47
N GLN A 561 -16.33 -4.47 -19.19
CA GLN A 561 -17.65 -4.67 -18.57
C GLN A 561 -18.67 -3.59 -18.99
N ILE A 562 -18.25 -2.32 -19.09
CA ILE A 562 -19.14 -1.18 -19.33
C ILE A 562 -19.34 -0.90 -20.83
N TRP A 563 -18.31 -1.13 -21.65
CA TRP A 563 -18.33 -0.79 -23.08
C TRP A 563 -18.03 -1.97 -24.02
N GLY A 564 -17.84 -3.21 -23.51
CA GLY A 564 -17.39 -4.36 -24.31
C GLY A 564 -18.22 -4.57 -25.58
N GLU A 565 -19.55 -4.59 -25.49
CA GLU A 565 -20.45 -4.76 -26.64
C GLU A 565 -20.34 -3.61 -27.65
N SER A 566 -20.18 -2.36 -27.21
CA SER A 566 -20.03 -1.21 -28.10
C SER A 566 -18.65 -1.13 -28.78
N LEU A 567 -17.62 -1.74 -28.21
CA LEU A 567 -16.28 -1.80 -28.79
C LEU A 567 -16.15 -2.94 -29.82
N GLU A 568 -16.91 -4.03 -29.69
CA GLU A 568 -16.95 -5.14 -30.64
C GLU A 568 -17.73 -4.76 -31.91
N GLY A 569 -18.82 -4.02 -31.77
CA GLY A 569 -19.62 -3.52 -32.91
C GLY A 569 -18.87 -2.52 -33.81
N THR A 570 -17.85 -1.85 -33.32
CA THR A 570 -16.99 -0.95 -34.12
C THR A 570 -15.96 -1.72 -34.95
N LYS A 571 -15.62 -2.95 -34.59
CA LYS A 571 -14.70 -3.82 -35.37
C LYS A 571 -15.38 -4.50 -36.56
N GLU A 572 -16.67 -4.81 -36.46
CA GLU A 572 -17.42 -5.43 -37.57
C GLU A 572 -17.78 -4.45 -38.70
N ASN A 573 -17.89 -3.15 -38.43
CA ASN A 573 -18.19 -2.13 -39.44
C ASN A 573 -16.95 -1.58 -40.16
N GLY A 574 -15.73 -2.00 -39.81
CA GLY A 574 -14.47 -1.55 -40.43
C GLY A 574 -13.90 -2.45 -41.54
N ALA A 575 -14.56 -3.56 -41.87
CA ALA A 575 -14.15 -4.42 -42.99
C ALA A 575 -14.72 -3.88 -44.31
N VAL A 576 -14.11 -2.84 -44.86
CA VAL A 576 -14.36 -2.41 -46.24
C VAL A 576 -13.85 -3.52 -47.18
N GLN A 577 -14.77 -4.21 -47.85
CA GLN A 577 -14.48 -5.05 -49.00
C GLN A 577 -13.78 -4.21 -50.06
N VAL A 578 -12.53 -4.51 -50.35
CA VAL A 578 -11.84 -4.03 -51.54
C VAL A 578 -12.39 -4.84 -52.71
N PRO A 579 -13.02 -4.22 -53.76
CA PRO A 579 -13.45 -4.96 -54.94
C PRO A 579 -12.23 -5.42 -55.73
N ASN A 580 -12.12 -6.73 -55.97
CA ASN A 580 -11.22 -7.29 -56.97
C ASN A 580 -11.56 -6.69 -58.32
N GLY A 581 -10.73 -5.78 -58.84
CA GLY A 581 -10.72 -5.32 -60.23
C GLY A 581 -9.64 -6.07 -60.98
N SER A 582 -10.06 -7.01 -61.80
CA SER A 582 -9.26 -7.60 -62.88
C SER A 582 -8.94 -6.55 -63.92
N VAL A 583 -7.68 -6.35 -64.24
CA VAL A 583 -7.03 -6.45 -65.57
C VAL A 583 -5.52 -6.32 -65.38
#